data_d6580df0e4cfb94d97d451deb5f74ebd
#
_entry.id   d6580df0e4cfb94d97d451deb5f74ebd
#
_cell.length_a   1.000
_cell.length_b   1.000
_cell.length_c   1.000
_cell.angle_alpha   90.00
_cell.angle_beta   90.00
_cell.angle_gamma   90.00
#
_symmetry.space_group_name_H-M   'P 1'
#
loop_
_entity.id
_entity.type
_entity.pdbx_description
1 polymer ?
#
loop_
_entity_poly.entity_id
_entity_poly.type
_entity_poly.pdbx_seq_one_letter_code
_entity_poly.pdbx_strand_id
1 'polypeptide(L)'
;MSMTALFGCTARQADNLVSNTPDTPVVYMTQEISPASLVRIYEALGRPATGRVAVKISTGEAGGHNYLKPELIRQLVNGVNGTIVECNTAYAGSRNSSEAHWQTIREHGFLDIAPVDLMDEEGDFTIPVEDTTWIKYDRVGTHLKNYDFMINLAHFKGHMMGGFGGVLKNQSIGVASSAGKAYIHSAGITEDVVETWNHIDNQDGFLESMAAAAQAVHNYFGRGERIIYINVVNNLSVDCDCDSHPADPKMSDIGILASLDPVALDQACVDLVFHYPSEQGDDATALIERINSRHGVHTIEHAAAIGLGKRTYTIVSIDGGQMLDLLNANALSLLVRNHGVTTQHENRGVQDLLALLENEPARLKGAVVADKMIGKAAAALMVAGGVKQVYTNLICTPAREMLEQAGIQVVAKEEVPQILNRDRSGQCPIDSRLNDAHSAEECVAILKAGN
;
A
#
# COMPACT_ATOMS: atom_id res chain seq x y z
N MET A 1 20.23 26.58 42.99
CA MET A 1 20.82 26.31 41.66
C MET A 1 20.03 25.16 41.07
N SER A 2 19.05 25.49 40.22
CA SER A 2 18.17 24.51 39.56
C SER A 2 18.71 24.26 38.16
N MET A 3 19.08 23.05 37.87
CA MET A 3 19.45 22.62 36.51
C MET A 3 18.22 22.02 35.84
N THR A 4 17.63 22.80 34.96
CA THR A 4 16.57 22.35 34.06
C THR A 4 17.22 21.66 32.86
N ALA A 5 17.08 20.35 32.77
CA ALA A 5 17.52 19.59 31.59
C ALA A 5 16.46 19.75 30.51
N LEU A 6 16.77 20.46 29.44
CA LEU A 6 16.01 20.51 28.19
C LEU A 6 16.27 19.21 27.44
N PHE A 7 15.29 18.33 27.42
CA PHE A 7 15.21 17.25 26.44
C PHE A 7 14.80 17.85 25.09
N GLY A 8 15.78 18.09 24.24
CA GLY A 8 15.57 18.38 22.84
C GLY A 8 15.12 17.12 22.11
N CYS A 9 13.84 17.04 21.81
CA CYS A 9 13.29 16.06 20.89
C CYS A 9 13.73 16.50 19.47
N THR A 10 14.82 15.93 18.97
CA THR A 10 15.18 16.06 17.55
C THR A 10 14.20 15.20 16.76
N ALA A 11 13.22 15.84 16.14
CA ALA A 11 12.47 15.22 15.05
C ALA A 11 13.49 14.75 14.00
N ARG A 12 13.71 13.44 13.88
CA ARG A 12 14.39 12.87 12.72
C ARG A 12 13.55 13.23 11.51
N GLN A 13 14.07 14.10 10.65
CA GLN A 13 13.55 14.25 9.29
C GLN A 13 13.50 12.86 8.69
N ALA A 14 12.29 12.42 8.34
CA ALA A 14 12.11 11.25 7.50
C ALA A 14 12.75 11.59 6.14
N ASP A 15 13.93 11.03 5.89
CA ASP A 15 14.53 11.07 4.57
C ASP A 15 13.52 10.48 3.59
N ASN A 16 13.17 11.22 2.55
CA ASN A 16 12.28 10.77 1.48
C ASN A 16 12.86 9.49 0.87
N LEU A 17 12.31 8.34 1.26
CA LEU A 17 12.70 7.03 0.72
C LEU A 17 12.24 6.85 -0.74
N VAL A 18 11.45 7.78 -1.26
CA VAL A 18 11.02 7.80 -2.66
C VAL A 18 12.23 8.12 -3.55
N SER A 19 12.52 7.22 -4.48
CA SER A 19 13.66 7.32 -5.41
C SER A 19 13.22 6.96 -6.84
N ASN A 20 13.75 7.67 -7.83
CA ASN A 20 13.48 7.46 -9.25
C ASN A 20 14.68 6.81 -9.99
N THR A 21 15.53 6.06 -9.30
CA THR A 21 16.62 5.33 -9.97
C THR A 21 16.08 4.10 -10.71
N PRO A 22 16.71 3.65 -11.82
CA PRO A 22 16.23 2.51 -12.60
C PRO A 22 16.05 1.18 -11.83
N ASP A 23 16.71 1.06 -10.67
CA ASP A 23 16.68 -0.14 -9.82
C ASP A 23 15.77 0.02 -8.56
N THR A 24 14.92 1.05 -8.53
CA THR A 24 13.98 1.30 -7.43
C THR A 24 12.69 0.53 -7.64
N PRO A 25 12.25 -0.30 -6.65
CA PRO A 25 10.97 -0.99 -6.72
C PRO A 25 9.80 -0.05 -6.93
N VAL A 26 8.86 -0.47 -7.78
CA VAL A 26 7.59 0.23 -7.98
C VAL A 26 6.54 -0.32 -7.02
N VAL A 27 5.85 0.57 -6.34
CA VAL A 27 4.64 0.30 -5.57
C VAL A 27 3.46 0.94 -6.30
N TYR A 28 2.62 0.13 -6.91
CA TYR A 28 1.37 0.59 -7.50
C TYR A 28 0.36 0.91 -6.40
N MET A 29 -0.47 1.92 -6.62
CA MET A 29 -1.48 2.36 -5.65
C MET A 29 -2.78 2.76 -6.35
N THR A 30 -3.90 2.41 -5.73
CA THR A 30 -5.23 2.98 -6.03
C THR A 30 -5.89 3.42 -4.72
N GLN A 31 -6.55 4.57 -4.72
CA GLN A 31 -7.36 5.02 -3.57
C GLN A 31 -8.75 4.38 -3.57
N GLU A 32 -9.18 3.79 -4.70
CA GLU A 32 -10.46 3.10 -4.80
C GLU A 32 -10.36 1.69 -4.23
N ILE A 33 -11.16 1.37 -3.21
CA ILE A 33 -11.25 0.03 -2.63
C ILE A 33 -12.52 -0.63 -3.17
N SER A 34 -12.37 -1.39 -4.25
CA SER A 34 -13.45 -2.13 -4.88
C SER A 34 -12.93 -3.45 -5.47
N PRO A 35 -13.81 -4.43 -5.74
CA PRO A 35 -13.41 -5.67 -6.43
C PRO A 35 -12.71 -5.40 -7.77
N ALA A 36 -13.17 -4.41 -8.52
CA ALA A 36 -12.59 -4.03 -9.80
C ALA A 36 -11.19 -3.41 -9.65
N SER A 37 -10.98 -2.52 -8.68
CA SER A 37 -9.68 -1.91 -8.44
C SER A 37 -8.65 -2.91 -7.88
N LEU A 38 -9.10 -3.92 -7.12
CA LEU A 38 -8.24 -5.01 -6.68
C LEU A 38 -7.72 -5.85 -7.87
N VAL A 39 -8.56 -6.10 -8.87
CA VAL A 39 -8.13 -6.76 -10.11
C VAL A 39 -7.17 -5.87 -10.91
N ARG A 40 -7.50 -4.59 -11.09
CA ARG A 40 -6.64 -3.67 -11.85
C ARG A 40 -5.24 -3.51 -11.24
N ILE A 41 -5.14 -3.45 -9.91
CA ILE A 41 -3.83 -3.30 -9.26
C ILE A 41 -3.00 -4.59 -9.38
N TYR A 42 -3.65 -5.75 -9.35
CA TYR A 42 -3.03 -7.03 -9.68
C TYR A 42 -2.48 -7.02 -11.13
N GLU A 43 -3.27 -6.58 -12.10
CA GLU A 43 -2.86 -6.51 -13.51
C GLU A 43 -1.72 -5.52 -13.72
N ALA A 44 -1.68 -4.40 -12.98
CA ALA A 44 -0.61 -3.41 -13.03
C ALA A 44 0.77 -3.97 -12.65
N LEU A 45 0.83 -5.03 -11.85
CA LEU A 45 2.08 -5.73 -11.54
C LEU A 45 2.73 -6.39 -12.74
N GLY A 46 1.99 -6.66 -13.83
CA GLY A 46 2.52 -7.27 -15.04
C GLY A 46 3.04 -8.71 -14.86
N ARG A 47 2.72 -9.37 -13.76
CA ARG A 47 3.11 -10.76 -13.45
C ARG A 47 1.86 -11.62 -13.26
N PRO A 48 1.38 -12.30 -14.31
CA PRO A 48 0.20 -13.14 -14.21
C PRO A 48 0.47 -14.36 -13.33
N ALA A 49 -0.47 -14.66 -12.43
CA ALA A 49 -0.44 -15.90 -11.65
C ALA A 49 -0.70 -17.10 -12.56
N THR A 50 0.11 -18.14 -12.41
CA THR A 50 0.07 -19.34 -13.28
C THR A 50 0.09 -20.62 -12.45
N GLY A 51 -0.43 -21.71 -13.02
CA GLY A 51 -0.50 -23.01 -12.33
C GLY A 51 -1.57 -23.03 -11.24
N ARG A 52 -1.33 -23.74 -10.14
CA ARG A 52 -2.20 -23.79 -8.97
C ARG A 52 -1.88 -22.59 -8.09
N VAL A 53 -2.82 -21.68 -7.99
CA VAL A 53 -2.63 -20.38 -7.35
C VAL A 53 -3.16 -20.39 -5.92
N ALA A 54 -2.27 -20.15 -4.95
CA ALA A 54 -2.63 -19.84 -3.56
C ALA A 54 -2.92 -18.35 -3.41
N VAL A 55 -4.08 -17.98 -2.86
CA VAL A 55 -4.38 -16.61 -2.44
C VAL A 55 -4.33 -16.58 -0.91
N LYS A 56 -3.20 -16.10 -0.37
CA LYS A 56 -2.99 -16.06 1.10
C LYS A 56 -3.61 -14.80 1.69
N ILE A 57 -4.59 -15.02 2.55
CA ILE A 57 -5.29 -13.97 3.29
C ILE A 57 -5.28 -14.25 4.81
N SER A 58 -5.91 -13.39 5.59
CA SER A 58 -6.40 -13.69 6.94
C SER A 58 -7.92 -13.74 6.91
N THR A 59 -8.50 -14.88 7.31
CA THR A 59 -9.96 -15.06 7.31
C THR A 59 -10.65 -14.40 8.50
N GLY A 60 -9.90 -13.86 9.46
CA GLY A 60 -10.39 -13.19 10.65
C GLY A 60 -10.82 -14.15 11.75
N GLU A 61 -10.75 -13.70 13.00
CA GLU A 61 -11.23 -14.44 14.17
C GLU A 61 -12.76 -14.32 14.28
N ALA A 62 -13.44 -15.35 14.78
CA ALA A 62 -14.89 -15.30 15.00
C ALA A 62 -15.25 -14.12 15.93
N GLY A 63 -16.28 -13.35 15.56
CA GLY A 63 -16.66 -12.11 16.23
C GLY A 63 -15.92 -10.86 15.74
N GLY A 64 -14.78 -11.00 15.09
CA GLY A 64 -14.08 -9.89 14.42
C GLY A 64 -14.86 -9.38 13.21
N HIS A 65 -14.68 -8.10 12.87
CA HIS A 65 -15.44 -7.47 11.78
C HIS A 65 -14.59 -6.66 10.80
N ASN A 66 -13.29 -6.46 11.09
CA ASN A 66 -12.41 -5.62 10.25
C ASN A 66 -11.67 -6.39 9.14
N TYR A 67 -11.74 -7.72 9.11
CA TYR A 67 -11.06 -8.56 8.10
C TYR A 67 -11.51 -8.26 6.67
N LEU A 68 -10.70 -8.62 5.68
CA LEU A 68 -11.03 -8.48 4.27
C LEU A 68 -12.29 -9.25 3.91
N LYS A 69 -13.30 -8.54 3.44
CA LYS A 69 -14.60 -9.15 3.13
C LYS A 69 -14.53 -10.01 1.86
N PRO A 70 -15.21 -11.18 1.84
CA PRO A 70 -15.26 -12.06 0.67
C PRO A 70 -15.65 -11.34 -0.61
N GLU A 71 -16.62 -10.42 -0.54
CA GLU A 71 -17.11 -9.67 -1.70
C GLU A 71 -16.01 -8.84 -2.36
N LEU A 72 -15.09 -8.27 -1.58
CA LEU A 72 -13.99 -7.48 -2.11
C LEU A 72 -13.01 -8.35 -2.92
N ILE A 73 -12.69 -9.54 -2.43
CA ILE A 73 -11.65 -10.39 -3.01
C ILE A 73 -12.14 -11.36 -4.07
N ARG A 74 -13.46 -11.64 -4.13
CA ARG A 74 -14.10 -12.63 -5.01
C ARG A 74 -13.63 -12.52 -6.46
N GLN A 75 -13.64 -11.30 -7.01
CA GLN A 75 -13.35 -11.09 -8.43
C GLN A 75 -11.88 -11.44 -8.76
N LEU A 76 -10.93 -11.06 -7.89
CA LEU A 76 -9.53 -11.43 -8.05
C LEU A 76 -9.34 -12.93 -7.93
N VAL A 77 -9.84 -13.56 -6.84
CA VAL A 77 -9.64 -14.99 -6.57
C VAL A 77 -10.18 -15.84 -7.72
N ASN A 78 -11.40 -15.54 -8.19
CA ASN A 78 -12.02 -16.26 -9.30
C ASN A 78 -11.32 -15.97 -10.63
N GLY A 79 -10.87 -14.74 -10.85
CA GLY A 79 -10.17 -14.33 -12.07
C GLY A 79 -8.84 -15.06 -12.29
N VAL A 80 -8.15 -15.44 -11.20
CA VAL A 80 -6.91 -16.23 -11.25
C VAL A 80 -7.15 -17.74 -11.04
N ASN A 81 -8.38 -18.19 -10.93
CA ASN A 81 -8.75 -19.56 -10.55
C ASN A 81 -8.01 -20.01 -9.28
N GLY A 82 -7.96 -19.13 -8.26
CA GLY A 82 -7.20 -19.30 -7.04
C GLY A 82 -7.95 -20.09 -5.96
N THR A 83 -7.18 -20.67 -5.06
CA THR A 83 -7.65 -21.22 -3.78
C THR A 83 -7.24 -20.27 -2.65
N ILE A 84 -8.17 -19.90 -1.81
CA ILE A 84 -7.89 -19.14 -0.58
C ILE A 84 -7.14 -20.07 0.38
N VAL A 85 -5.99 -19.63 0.91
CA VAL A 85 -5.17 -20.45 1.80
C VAL A 85 -4.92 -19.77 3.15
N GLU A 86 -4.95 -20.58 4.21
CA GLU A 86 -4.66 -20.20 5.59
C GLU A 86 -3.91 -21.34 6.31
N CYS A 87 -3.43 -21.05 7.53
CA CYS A 87 -2.98 -22.06 8.51
C CYS A 87 -3.59 -21.75 9.87
N ASN A 88 -3.74 -22.79 10.69
CA ASN A 88 -4.23 -22.68 12.07
C ASN A 88 -3.37 -21.74 12.91
N THR A 89 -3.96 -21.14 13.95
CA THR A 89 -3.26 -20.20 14.84
C THR A 89 -2.54 -20.94 15.97
N ALA A 90 -1.57 -20.27 16.62
CA ALA A 90 -0.82 -20.77 17.76
C ALA A 90 -1.33 -20.22 19.11
N TYR A 91 -2.47 -19.53 19.12
CA TYR A 91 -3.11 -18.98 20.33
C TYR A 91 -4.51 -19.54 20.49
N ALA A 92 -5.04 -19.50 21.70
CA ALA A 92 -6.41 -19.94 22.00
C ALA A 92 -7.43 -18.99 21.33
N GLY A 93 -8.23 -19.53 20.39
CA GLY A 93 -9.21 -18.78 19.63
C GLY A 93 -10.01 -19.70 18.71
N SER A 94 -10.82 -19.15 17.85
CA SER A 94 -11.70 -19.91 16.93
C SER A 94 -10.96 -20.50 15.73
N ARG A 95 -9.65 -20.30 15.61
CA ARG A 95 -8.81 -20.80 14.52
C ARG A 95 -7.62 -21.63 15.01
N ASN A 96 -7.64 -22.12 16.25
CA ASN A 96 -6.54 -22.91 16.82
C ASN A 96 -6.63 -24.42 16.52
N SER A 97 -7.69 -24.87 15.91
CA SER A 97 -7.87 -26.23 15.38
C SER A 97 -8.54 -26.17 14.02
N SER A 98 -8.27 -27.14 13.16
CA SER A 98 -8.86 -27.18 11.82
C SER A 98 -10.39 -27.19 11.87
N GLU A 99 -11.01 -27.93 12.80
CA GLU A 99 -12.48 -27.98 12.94
C GLU A 99 -13.07 -26.58 13.23
N ALA A 100 -12.53 -25.87 14.22
CA ALA A 100 -13.00 -24.54 14.60
C ALA A 100 -12.69 -23.51 13.50
N HIS A 101 -11.54 -23.62 12.86
CA HIS A 101 -11.15 -22.74 11.77
C HIS A 101 -12.04 -22.91 10.55
N TRP A 102 -12.38 -24.15 10.14
CA TRP A 102 -13.37 -24.41 9.10
C TRP A 102 -14.74 -23.82 9.40
N GLN A 103 -15.16 -23.84 10.67
CA GLN A 103 -16.40 -23.18 11.06
C GLN A 103 -16.32 -21.67 10.87
N THR A 104 -15.25 -21.03 11.34
CA THR A 104 -15.03 -19.58 11.17
C THR A 104 -14.99 -19.18 9.69
N ILE A 105 -14.29 -19.94 8.84
CA ILE A 105 -14.23 -19.73 7.39
C ILE A 105 -15.62 -19.74 6.76
N ARG A 106 -16.46 -20.69 7.19
CA ARG A 106 -17.84 -20.83 6.71
C ARG A 106 -18.70 -19.66 7.18
N GLU A 107 -18.64 -19.32 8.44
CA GLU A 107 -19.42 -18.22 9.03
C GLU A 107 -19.05 -16.86 8.42
N HIS A 108 -17.79 -16.67 8.04
CA HIS A 108 -17.33 -15.46 7.37
C HIS A 108 -17.61 -15.46 5.87
N GLY A 109 -18.15 -16.52 5.28
CA GLY A 109 -18.61 -16.57 3.89
C GLY A 109 -17.52 -16.83 2.85
N PHE A 110 -16.32 -17.24 3.23
CA PHE A 110 -15.23 -17.46 2.27
C PHE A 110 -15.49 -18.67 1.36
N LEU A 111 -16.17 -19.71 1.86
CA LEU A 111 -16.56 -20.88 1.06
C LEU A 111 -17.59 -20.55 -0.04
N ASP A 112 -18.31 -19.43 0.07
CA ASP A 112 -19.30 -19.00 -0.90
C ASP A 112 -18.69 -18.32 -2.13
N ILE A 113 -17.37 -18.04 -2.09
CA ILE A 113 -16.71 -17.30 -3.15
C ILE A 113 -15.66 -18.11 -3.91
N ALA A 114 -14.94 -19.02 -3.24
CA ALA A 114 -13.87 -19.81 -3.83
C ALA A 114 -13.55 -21.05 -2.98
N PRO A 115 -12.78 -22.03 -3.52
CA PRO A 115 -12.17 -23.08 -2.70
C PRO A 115 -11.29 -22.48 -1.62
N VAL A 116 -11.29 -23.09 -0.44
CA VAL A 116 -10.43 -22.73 0.69
C VAL A 116 -9.61 -23.96 1.10
N ASP A 117 -8.38 -23.75 1.56
CA ASP A 117 -7.46 -24.80 2.01
C ASP A 117 -6.76 -24.36 3.30
N LEU A 118 -6.89 -25.16 4.36
CA LEU A 118 -6.07 -25.05 5.58
C LEU A 118 -4.79 -25.83 5.35
N MET A 119 -3.72 -25.13 5.01
CA MET A 119 -2.47 -25.74 4.52
C MET A 119 -1.79 -26.65 5.54
N ASP A 120 -2.04 -26.47 6.84
CA ASP A 120 -1.47 -27.26 7.92
C ASP A 120 -2.44 -28.30 8.53
N GLU A 121 -3.60 -28.54 7.89
CA GLU A 121 -4.59 -29.51 8.37
C GLU A 121 -4.03 -30.95 8.41
N GLU A 122 -3.22 -31.31 7.43
CA GLU A 122 -2.57 -32.62 7.32
C GLU A 122 -1.11 -32.61 7.83
N GLY A 123 -0.73 -31.59 8.61
CA GLY A 123 0.61 -31.43 9.18
C GLY A 123 1.46 -30.37 8.49
N ASP A 124 2.74 -30.44 8.73
CA ASP A 124 3.69 -29.43 8.27
C ASP A 124 5.01 -30.04 7.76
N PHE A 125 5.85 -29.20 7.17
CA PHE A 125 7.21 -29.52 6.78
C PHE A 125 8.11 -28.31 6.90
N THR A 126 9.40 -28.51 6.89
CA THR A 126 10.37 -27.42 6.98
C THR A 126 10.86 -26.96 5.62
N ILE A 127 11.01 -25.64 5.46
CA ILE A 127 11.71 -25.01 4.35
C ILE A 127 12.97 -24.29 4.87
N PRO A 128 14.04 -24.19 4.04
CA PRO A 128 15.29 -23.59 4.47
C PRO A 128 15.15 -22.08 4.70
N VAL A 129 15.83 -21.58 5.73
CA VAL A 129 15.99 -20.17 6.07
C VAL A 129 17.45 -19.79 5.75
N GLU A 130 17.68 -18.63 5.13
CA GLU A 130 19.03 -18.13 4.85
C GLU A 130 19.61 -17.40 6.06
N ASP A 131 18.81 -16.52 6.71
CA ASP A 131 19.20 -15.89 7.97
C ASP A 131 18.88 -16.82 9.16
N THR A 132 19.87 -17.50 9.64
CA THR A 132 19.75 -18.46 10.73
C THR A 132 20.11 -17.86 12.11
N THR A 133 20.00 -16.55 12.27
CA THR A 133 20.32 -15.88 13.54
C THR A 133 19.44 -16.42 14.67
N TRP A 134 18.14 -16.45 14.48
CA TRP A 134 17.18 -16.93 15.46
C TRP A 134 16.60 -18.30 15.09
N ILE A 135 15.86 -18.37 13.99
CA ILE A 135 15.25 -19.60 13.50
C ILE A 135 16.21 -20.35 12.56
N LYS A 136 16.17 -21.67 12.57
CA LYS A 136 17.07 -22.50 11.73
C LYS A 136 16.37 -23.05 10.47
N TYR A 137 15.07 -23.01 10.43
CA TYR A 137 14.16 -23.37 9.36
C TYR A 137 12.85 -22.64 9.58
N ASP A 138 12.04 -22.54 8.55
CA ASP A 138 10.63 -22.17 8.69
C ASP A 138 9.76 -23.43 8.56
N ARG A 139 8.71 -23.53 9.38
CA ARG A 139 7.85 -24.69 9.46
C ARG A 139 6.46 -24.31 8.94
N VAL A 140 6.13 -24.78 7.75
CA VAL A 140 4.97 -24.36 6.96
C VAL A 140 4.00 -25.51 6.73
N GLY A 141 2.73 -25.21 6.47
CA GLY A 141 1.72 -26.20 6.22
C GLY A 141 2.04 -27.13 5.04
N THR A 142 1.77 -28.45 5.18
CA THR A 142 2.09 -29.47 4.16
C THR A 142 1.51 -29.15 2.80
N HIS A 143 0.32 -28.55 2.73
CA HIS A 143 -0.35 -28.24 1.48
C HIS A 143 0.29 -27.08 0.71
N LEU A 144 1.26 -26.34 1.27
CA LEU A 144 2.03 -25.37 0.51
C LEU A 144 2.66 -25.99 -0.75
N LYS A 145 3.00 -27.29 -0.70
CA LYS A 145 3.52 -28.08 -1.85
C LYS A 145 2.54 -28.19 -3.01
N ASN A 146 1.26 -27.94 -2.76
CA ASN A 146 0.22 -28.05 -3.79
C ASN A 146 0.17 -26.85 -4.72
N TYR A 147 0.88 -25.76 -4.42
CA TYR A 147 0.77 -24.49 -5.12
C TYR A 147 2.02 -24.14 -5.91
N ASP A 148 1.79 -23.64 -7.13
CA ASP A 148 2.85 -23.23 -8.05
C ASP A 148 3.12 -21.72 -7.96
N PHE A 149 2.11 -20.93 -7.52
CA PHE A 149 2.17 -19.48 -7.42
C PHE A 149 1.42 -18.99 -6.16
N MET A 150 1.90 -17.91 -5.54
CA MET A 150 1.21 -17.27 -4.41
C MET A 150 0.86 -15.82 -4.69
N ILE A 151 -0.39 -15.45 -4.44
CA ILE A 151 -0.82 -14.06 -4.27
C ILE A 151 -0.89 -13.79 -2.77
N ASN A 152 0.07 -13.07 -2.24
CA ASN A 152 0.05 -12.62 -0.85
C ASN A 152 -0.86 -11.40 -0.75
N LEU A 153 -2.12 -11.61 -0.41
CA LEU A 153 -3.16 -10.59 -0.28
C LEU A 153 -3.39 -10.29 1.20
N ALA A 154 -2.68 -9.31 1.71
CA ALA A 154 -2.74 -8.93 3.12
C ALA A 154 -3.74 -7.80 3.37
N HIS A 155 -4.40 -7.85 4.50
CA HIS A 155 -5.05 -6.73 5.13
C HIS A 155 -4.00 -5.97 5.95
N PHE A 156 -3.70 -4.71 5.60
CA PHE A 156 -2.76 -3.88 6.36
C PHE A 156 -3.47 -3.21 7.54
N LYS A 157 -2.96 -3.36 8.75
CA LYS A 157 -3.53 -2.82 9.99
C LYS A 157 -2.53 -2.89 11.15
N GLY A 158 -2.91 -2.43 12.35
CA GLY A 158 -2.17 -2.63 13.57
C GLY A 158 -2.04 -4.10 13.97
N HIS A 159 -1.07 -4.39 14.84
CA HIS A 159 -0.89 -5.71 15.41
C HIS A 159 -0.29 -5.64 16.82
N MET A 160 -0.86 -6.43 17.74
CA MET A 160 -0.51 -6.40 19.17
C MET A 160 0.97 -6.72 19.42
N MET A 161 1.55 -7.67 18.71
CA MET A 161 2.95 -8.09 18.88
C MET A 161 3.89 -7.49 17.84
N GLY A 162 3.52 -7.52 16.56
CA GLY A 162 4.39 -7.06 15.47
C GLY A 162 4.30 -5.57 15.16
N GLY A 163 3.48 -4.79 15.88
CA GLY A 163 3.24 -3.37 15.61
C GLY A 163 2.25 -3.17 14.48
N PHE A 164 2.47 -3.78 13.32
CA PHE A 164 1.55 -3.82 12.19
C PHE A 164 1.51 -5.23 11.56
N GLY A 165 0.50 -5.47 10.74
CA GLY A 165 0.39 -6.64 9.89
C GLY A 165 0.25 -6.21 8.43
N GLY A 166 1.20 -6.59 7.58
CA GLY A 166 1.23 -6.40 6.15
C GLY A 166 1.65 -7.69 5.45
N VAL A 167 2.20 -7.60 4.23
CA VAL A 167 2.58 -8.77 3.44
C VAL A 167 3.72 -9.56 4.07
N LEU A 168 4.68 -8.93 4.76
CA LEU A 168 5.75 -9.64 5.47
C LEU A 168 5.20 -10.57 6.54
N LYS A 169 4.27 -10.08 7.37
CA LYS A 169 3.60 -10.90 8.38
C LYS A 169 2.69 -11.95 7.77
N ASN A 170 1.95 -11.61 6.71
CA ASN A 170 1.01 -12.53 6.09
C ASN A 170 1.71 -13.75 5.47
N GLN A 171 2.91 -13.58 4.91
CA GLN A 171 3.66 -14.71 4.36
C GLN A 171 4.53 -15.44 5.38
N SER A 172 4.99 -14.80 6.46
CA SER A 172 5.72 -15.46 7.53
C SER A 172 4.76 -16.19 8.49
N ILE A 173 4.17 -15.47 9.41
CA ILE A 173 3.23 -16.01 10.41
C ILE A 173 2.01 -16.67 9.74
N GLY A 174 1.50 -16.09 8.64
CA GLY A 174 0.30 -16.60 7.97
C GLY A 174 0.48 -17.94 7.26
N VAL A 175 1.68 -18.26 6.76
CA VAL A 175 2.00 -19.51 6.04
C VAL A 175 2.57 -20.57 6.97
N ALA A 176 3.21 -20.16 8.08
CA ALA A 176 3.71 -21.07 9.08
C ALA A 176 2.57 -21.93 9.69
N SER A 177 2.84 -23.20 9.97
CA SER A 177 1.94 -24.05 10.79
C SER A 177 1.82 -23.51 12.21
N SER A 178 0.91 -24.06 13.01
CA SER A 178 0.81 -23.68 14.44
C SER A 178 2.15 -23.81 15.16
N ALA A 179 2.90 -24.89 14.94
CA ALA A 179 4.23 -25.11 15.50
C ALA A 179 5.27 -24.12 14.93
N GLY A 180 5.20 -23.82 13.62
CA GLY A 180 6.05 -22.81 12.99
C GLY A 180 5.80 -21.41 13.52
N LYS A 181 4.51 -21.04 13.75
CA LYS A 181 4.15 -19.79 14.42
C LYS A 181 4.76 -19.69 15.82
N ALA A 182 4.67 -20.78 16.62
CA ALA A 182 5.29 -20.84 17.96
C ALA A 182 6.79 -20.62 17.88
N TYR A 183 7.47 -21.24 16.92
CA TYR A 183 8.91 -21.14 16.71
C TYR A 183 9.34 -19.71 16.32
N ILE A 184 8.59 -19.04 15.44
CA ILE A 184 8.85 -17.65 15.06
C ILE A 184 8.61 -16.70 16.25
N HIS A 185 7.48 -16.83 16.95
CA HIS A 185 7.13 -15.93 18.08
C HIS A 185 8.11 -16.05 19.26
N SER A 186 8.69 -17.24 19.49
CA SER A 186 9.68 -17.45 20.53
C SER A 186 11.13 -17.15 20.08
N ALA A 187 11.34 -16.55 18.91
CA ALA A 187 12.68 -16.34 18.33
C ALA A 187 13.52 -17.63 18.32
N GLY A 188 12.94 -18.73 17.86
CA GLY A 188 13.63 -20.00 17.67
C GLY A 188 13.83 -20.85 18.93
N ILE A 189 13.15 -20.52 20.05
CA ILE A 189 13.33 -21.26 21.31
C ILE A 189 12.48 -22.54 21.36
N THR A 190 11.20 -22.47 20.95
CA THR A 190 10.28 -23.61 21.07
C THR A 190 9.28 -23.66 19.91
N GLU A 191 8.84 -24.86 19.55
CA GLU A 191 7.73 -25.12 18.62
C GLU A 191 6.41 -25.45 19.34
N ASP A 192 6.44 -25.53 20.66
CA ASP A 192 5.26 -25.83 21.47
C ASP A 192 4.39 -24.58 21.60
N VAL A 193 3.14 -24.69 21.15
CA VAL A 193 2.18 -23.58 21.09
C VAL A 193 1.75 -23.05 22.46
N VAL A 194 1.95 -23.82 23.53
CA VAL A 194 1.67 -23.38 24.91
C VAL A 194 2.91 -22.76 25.53
N GLU A 195 4.05 -23.43 25.38
CA GLU A 195 5.33 -22.99 25.93
C GLU A 195 5.83 -21.68 25.30
N THR A 196 5.50 -21.41 24.03
CA THR A 196 5.94 -20.20 23.33
C THR A 196 5.60 -18.91 24.09
N TRP A 197 4.49 -18.89 24.82
CA TRP A 197 4.04 -17.69 25.56
C TRP A 197 4.91 -17.36 26.77
N ASN A 198 5.77 -18.27 27.19
CA ASN A 198 6.81 -18.03 28.20
C ASN A 198 8.09 -17.45 27.59
N HIS A 199 8.18 -17.30 26.26
CA HIS A 199 9.39 -16.90 25.53
C HIS A 199 9.15 -15.77 24.51
N ILE A 200 8.19 -14.87 24.78
CA ILE A 200 7.83 -13.76 23.88
C ILE A 200 8.51 -12.42 24.25
N ASP A 201 9.43 -12.40 25.21
CA ASP A 201 10.05 -11.16 25.70
C ASP A 201 11.10 -10.58 24.75
N ASN A 202 11.62 -11.39 23.82
CA ASN A 202 12.60 -10.96 22.83
C ASN A 202 11.90 -10.35 21.62
N GLN A 203 11.47 -9.09 21.73
CA GLN A 203 10.70 -8.39 20.70
C GLN A 203 11.44 -8.32 19.35
N ASP A 204 12.72 -7.90 19.36
CA ASP A 204 13.49 -7.75 18.11
C ASP A 204 13.80 -9.13 17.50
N GLY A 205 14.15 -10.12 18.31
CA GLY A 205 14.33 -11.50 17.84
C GLY A 205 13.08 -12.09 17.19
N PHE A 206 11.90 -11.79 17.70
CA PHE A 206 10.62 -12.15 17.06
C PHE A 206 10.45 -11.45 15.69
N LEU A 207 10.70 -10.14 15.62
CA LEU A 207 10.56 -9.36 14.38
C LEU A 207 11.56 -9.80 13.30
N GLU A 208 12.80 -10.11 13.70
CA GLU A 208 13.84 -10.64 12.81
C GLU A 208 13.52 -12.07 12.35
N SER A 209 13.01 -12.92 13.25
CA SER A 209 12.53 -14.26 12.89
C SER A 209 11.38 -14.21 11.89
N MET A 210 10.47 -13.25 12.03
CA MET A 210 9.38 -13.01 11.11
C MET A 210 9.90 -12.59 9.72
N ALA A 211 10.92 -11.73 9.66
CA ALA A 211 11.57 -11.32 8.42
C ALA A 211 12.29 -12.51 7.73
N ALA A 212 13.01 -13.33 8.50
CA ALA A 212 13.69 -14.52 8.00
C ALA A 212 12.72 -15.58 7.45
N ALA A 213 11.59 -15.83 8.14
CA ALA A 213 10.52 -16.71 7.66
C ALA A 213 9.83 -16.15 6.40
N ALA A 214 9.62 -14.82 6.33
CA ALA A 214 9.11 -14.19 5.13
C ALA A 214 10.05 -14.38 3.93
N GLN A 215 11.37 -14.27 4.13
CA GLN A 215 12.36 -14.56 3.11
C GLN A 215 12.35 -16.04 2.68
N ALA A 216 12.16 -16.98 3.61
CA ALA A 216 12.08 -18.39 3.28
C ALA A 216 10.91 -18.72 2.34
N VAL A 217 9.73 -18.16 2.60
CA VAL A 217 8.55 -18.31 1.73
C VAL A 217 8.76 -17.63 0.37
N HIS A 218 9.34 -16.43 0.33
CA HIS A 218 9.72 -15.75 -0.90
C HIS A 218 10.66 -16.61 -1.76
N ASN A 219 11.68 -17.21 -1.13
CA ASN A 219 12.64 -18.07 -1.78
C ASN A 219 12.00 -19.38 -2.27
N TYR A 220 11.08 -19.96 -1.51
CA TYR A 220 10.32 -21.15 -1.89
C TYR A 220 9.53 -20.93 -3.21
N PHE A 221 8.98 -19.76 -3.40
CA PHE A 221 8.33 -19.36 -4.64
C PHE A 221 9.30 -18.78 -5.69
N GLY A 222 10.52 -19.30 -5.76
CA GLY A 222 11.50 -18.97 -6.81
C GLY A 222 12.16 -17.61 -6.63
N ARG A 223 12.49 -17.23 -5.40
CA ARG A 223 13.09 -15.93 -5.08
C ARG A 223 12.26 -14.76 -5.63
N GLY A 224 10.94 -14.82 -5.40
CA GLY A 224 10.01 -13.77 -5.80
C GLY A 224 9.44 -13.93 -7.21
N GLU A 225 9.89 -14.87 -8.04
CA GLU A 225 9.36 -15.03 -9.41
C GLU A 225 7.91 -15.52 -9.46
N ARG A 226 7.51 -16.32 -8.47
CA ARG A 226 6.19 -16.96 -8.40
C ARG A 226 5.35 -16.51 -7.20
N ILE A 227 5.57 -15.28 -6.78
CA ILE A 227 4.80 -14.61 -5.71
C ILE A 227 4.62 -13.13 -6.06
N ILE A 228 3.48 -12.58 -5.70
CA ILE A 228 3.19 -11.14 -5.76
C ILE A 228 2.58 -10.68 -4.45
N TYR A 229 2.62 -9.39 -4.21
CA TYR A 229 2.27 -8.79 -2.93
C TYR A 229 1.23 -7.68 -3.09
N ILE A 230 0.16 -7.77 -2.32
CA ILE A 230 -0.92 -6.78 -2.29
C ILE A 230 -1.28 -6.49 -0.84
N ASN A 231 -1.28 -5.22 -0.44
CA ASN A 231 -1.84 -4.74 0.83
C ASN A 231 -3.15 -3.98 0.56
N VAL A 232 -4.24 -4.43 1.17
CA VAL A 232 -5.46 -3.62 1.27
C VAL A 232 -5.40 -2.83 2.55
N VAL A 233 -5.32 -1.50 2.43
CA VAL A 233 -5.06 -0.56 3.51
C VAL A 233 -6.37 0.12 3.88
N ASN A 234 -7.25 -0.65 4.51
CA ASN A 234 -8.61 -0.27 4.91
C ASN A 234 -8.93 -0.81 6.31
N ASN A 235 -10.01 -0.31 6.91
CA ASN A 235 -10.40 -0.71 8.27
C ASN A 235 -9.21 -0.71 9.23
N LEU A 236 -8.46 0.40 9.24
CA LEU A 236 -7.16 0.54 9.89
C LEU A 236 -7.25 0.59 11.41
N SER A 237 -7.67 -0.54 12.00
CA SER A 237 -7.67 -0.75 13.45
C SER A 237 -6.25 -0.87 14.01
N VAL A 238 -6.08 -0.53 15.27
CA VAL A 238 -4.85 -0.82 16.05
C VAL A 238 -4.69 -2.32 16.33
N ASP A 239 -5.75 -3.08 16.20
CA ASP A 239 -5.81 -4.52 16.44
C ASP A 239 -5.87 -5.28 15.11
N CYS A 240 -5.42 -6.52 15.13
CA CYS A 240 -5.40 -7.34 13.91
C CYS A 240 -6.67 -8.18 13.75
N ASP A 241 -6.83 -8.81 12.58
CA ASP A 241 -7.92 -9.75 12.30
C ASP A 241 -7.88 -11.01 13.20
N CYS A 242 -6.83 -11.15 14.01
CA CYS A 242 -6.70 -12.21 15.00
C CYS A 242 -7.35 -11.85 16.36
N ASP A 243 -7.98 -10.70 16.46
CA ASP A 243 -8.76 -10.28 17.62
C ASP A 243 -10.26 -10.49 17.32
N SER A 244 -10.97 -11.14 18.26
CA SER A 244 -12.42 -11.34 18.16
C SER A 244 -13.23 -10.07 18.47
N HIS A 245 -12.60 -9.07 19.10
CA HIS A 245 -13.22 -7.79 19.48
C HIS A 245 -12.27 -6.63 19.16
N PRO A 246 -11.87 -6.48 17.87
CA PRO A 246 -10.92 -5.45 17.49
C PRO A 246 -11.53 -4.06 17.70
N ALA A 247 -10.68 -3.11 18.09
CA ALA A 247 -11.09 -1.71 18.17
C ALA A 247 -11.54 -1.18 16.79
N ASP A 248 -12.49 -0.27 16.80
CA ASP A 248 -12.90 0.43 15.57
C ASP A 248 -11.74 1.29 15.02
N PRO A 249 -11.60 1.36 13.68
CA PRO A 249 -10.65 2.26 13.05
C PRO A 249 -10.87 3.72 13.46
N LYS A 250 -9.77 4.46 13.66
CA LYS A 250 -9.81 5.90 13.98
C LYS A 250 -9.32 6.78 12.84
N MET A 251 -8.89 6.17 11.77
CA MET A 251 -8.46 6.85 10.55
C MET A 251 -9.19 6.28 9.34
N SER A 252 -9.33 7.09 8.31
CA SER A 252 -9.95 6.67 7.05
C SER A 252 -9.07 5.70 6.26
N ASP A 253 -9.69 4.96 5.37
CA ASP A 253 -9.05 4.04 4.45
C ASP A 253 -8.08 4.78 3.53
N ILE A 254 -6.95 4.15 3.21
CA ILE A 254 -5.93 4.72 2.31
C ILE A 254 -6.09 4.21 0.88
N GLY A 255 -6.38 2.92 0.70
CA GLY A 255 -6.50 2.33 -0.63
C GLY A 255 -5.95 0.91 -0.72
N ILE A 256 -5.56 0.50 -1.93
CA ILE A 256 -4.91 -0.77 -2.20
C ILE A 256 -3.52 -0.48 -2.80
N LEU A 257 -2.49 -1.13 -2.28
CA LEU A 257 -1.13 -1.04 -2.78
C LEU A 257 -0.63 -2.41 -3.21
N ALA A 258 0.22 -2.46 -4.24
CA ALA A 258 0.81 -3.70 -4.73
C ALA A 258 2.24 -3.49 -5.24
N SER A 259 3.10 -4.49 -5.03
CA SER A 259 4.48 -4.48 -5.50
C SER A 259 4.97 -5.89 -5.77
N LEU A 260 6.08 -6.02 -6.52
CA LEU A 260 6.85 -7.26 -6.63
C LEU A 260 7.94 -7.37 -5.54
N ASP A 261 8.10 -6.31 -4.73
CA ASP A 261 9.03 -6.24 -3.59
C ASP A 261 8.21 -6.09 -2.29
N PRO A 262 8.22 -7.09 -1.38
CA PRO A 262 7.40 -7.05 -0.17
C PRO A 262 7.88 -6.02 0.85
N VAL A 263 9.19 -5.73 0.88
CA VAL A 263 9.78 -4.75 1.79
C VAL A 263 9.39 -3.34 1.38
N ALA A 264 9.50 -3.02 0.08
CA ALA A 264 9.06 -1.75 -0.49
C ALA A 264 7.56 -1.51 -0.25
N LEU A 265 6.75 -2.56 -0.39
CA LEU A 265 5.30 -2.48 -0.20
C LEU A 265 4.93 -2.16 1.25
N ASP A 266 5.46 -2.93 2.23
CA ASP A 266 5.14 -2.68 3.64
C ASP A 266 5.73 -1.34 4.10
N GLN A 267 6.93 -0.94 3.60
CA GLN A 267 7.49 0.38 3.87
C GLN A 267 6.57 1.50 3.36
N ALA A 268 6.07 1.39 2.13
CA ALA A 268 5.16 2.39 1.56
C ALA A 268 3.86 2.51 2.39
N CYS A 269 3.30 1.40 2.86
CA CYS A 269 2.11 1.42 3.70
C CYS A 269 2.38 2.09 5.06
N VAL A 270 3.50 1.78 5.71
CA VAL A 270 3.90 2.42 6.98
C VAL A 270 4.13 3.91 6.79
N ASP A 271 4.80 4.33 5.72
CA ASP A 271 5.06 5.74 5.44
C ASP A 271 3.75 6.52 5.20
N LEU A 272 2.78 5.92 4.50
CA LEU A 272 1.46 6.53 4.30
C LEU A 272 0.70 6.71 5.62
N VAL A 273 0.81 5.76 6.55
CA VAL A 273 0.24 5.89 7.90
C VAL A 273 0.97 6.97 8.70
N PHE A 274 2.31 7.00 8.66
CA PHE A 274 3.11 7.96 9.44
C PHE A 274 2.97 9.41 8.95
N HIS A 275 2.65 9.60 7.67
CA HIS A 275 2.42 10.92 7.07
C HIS A 275 0.93 11.20 6.84
N TYR A 276 0.05 10.40 7.47
CA TYR A 276 -1.39 10.61 7.34
C TYR A 276 -1.78 11.99 7.87
N PRO A 277 -2.54 12.79 7.09
CA PRO A 277 -2.98 14.12 7.54
C PRO A 277 -4.09 13.96 8.57
N SER A 278 -3.72 13.84 9.85
CA SER A 278 -4.68 13.68 10.94
C SER A 278 -5.51 14.95 11.14
N GLU A 279 -6.83 14.79 11.18
CA GLU A 279 -7.82 15.83 11.43
C GLU A 279 -8.74 15.40 12.59
N GLN A 280 -9.61 16.29 13.05
CA GLN A 280 -10.53 15.95 14.14
C GLN A 280 -11.51 14.83 13.73
N GLY A 281 -11.38 13.67 14.37
CA GLY A 281 -12.20 12.49 14.11
C GLY A 281 -11.65 11.55 13.01
N ASP A 282 -10.50 11.88 12.41
CA ASP A 282 -9.77 11.07 11.45
C ASP A 282 -8.28 11.12 11.76
N ASP A 283 -7.78 10.17 12.57
CA ASP A 283 -6.50 10.30 13.26
C ASP A 283 -5.70 8.98 13.27
N ALA A 284 -4.49 9.01 12.70
CA ALA A 284 -3.55 7.89 12.66
C ALA A 284 -2.73 7.69 13.95
N THR A 285 -2.81 8.60 14.93
CA THR A 285 -1.92 8.61 16.10
C THR A 285 -1.90 7.27 16.83
N ALA A 286 -3.06 6.67 17.08
CA ALA A 286 -3.14 5.40 17.82
C ALA A 286 -2.46 4.23 17.06
N LEU A 287 -2.57 4.21 15.73
CA LEU A 287 -1.90 3.20 14.90
C LEU A 287 -0.38 3.45 14.85
N ILE A 288 0.05 4.70 14.72
CA ILE A 288 1.46 5.08 14.78
C ILE A 288 2.09 4.69 16.12
N GLU A 289 1.40 4.96 17.24
CA GLU A 289 1.85 4.56 18.57
C GLU A 289 1.94 3.04 18.71
N ARG A 290 0.99 2.26 18.17
CA ARG A 290 1.04 0.80 18.14
C ARG A 290 2.28 0.32 17.38
N ILE A 291 2.56 0.84 16.19
CA ILE A 291 3.72 0.47 15.37
C ILE A 291 5.02 0.79 16.12
N ASN A 292 5.13 1.99 16.68
CA ASN A 292 6.33 2.43 17.40
C ASN A 292 6.57 1.66 18.70
N SER A 293 5.52 1.45 19.52
CA SER A 293 5.64 0.76 20.81
C SER A 293 6.06 -0.70 20.69
N ARG A 294 5.91 -1.28 19.49
CA ARG A 294 6.29 -2.67 19.19
C ARG A 294 7.52 -2.78 18.26
N HIS A 295 8.25 -1.68 18.06
CA HIS A 295 9.37 -1.61 17.11
C HIS A 295 9.00 -2.12 15.71
N GLY A 296 7.73 -1.98 15.28
CA GLY A 296 7.18 -2.66 14.11
C GLY A 296 7.97 -2.45 12.82
N VAL A 297 8.59 -1.26 12.65
CA VAL A 297 9.44 -0.94 11.49
C VAL A 297 10.70 -1.82 11.44
N HIS A 298 11.16 -2.36 12.56
CA HIS A 298 12.35 -3.22 12.62
C HIS A 298 12.21 -4.49 11.76
N THR A 299 11.01 -5.04 11.60
CA THR A 299 10.77 -6.16 10.65
C THR A 299 11.14 -5.77 9.23
N ILE A 300 10.76 -4.56 8.78
CA ILE A 300 11.07 -4.04 7.44
C ILE A 300 12.58 -3.81 7.30
N GLU A 301 13.20 -3.22 8.33
CA GLU A 301 14.64 -2.94 8.38
C GLU A 301 15.47 -4.22 8.28
N HIS A 302 15.10 -5.22 9.06
CA HIS A 302 15.80 -6.51 9.04
C HIS A 302 15.55 -7.26 7.72
N ALA A 303 14.31 -7.27 7.20
CA ALA A 303 13.98 -7.85 5.90
C ALA A 303 14.82 -7.25 4.77
N ALA A 304 15.05 -5.93 4.79
CA ALA A 304 15.95 -5.28 3.85
C ALA A 304 17.42 -5.67 4.08
N ALA A 305 17.86 -5.74 5.33
CA ALA A 305 19.24 -6.07 5.70
C ALA A 305 19.64 -7.49 5.26
N ILE A 306 18.70 -8.45 5.33
CA ILE A 306 18.91 -9.83 4.87
C ILE A 306 18.68 -10.00 3.36
N GLY A 307 18.37 -8.92 2.62
CA GLY A 307 18.28 -8.92 1.15
C GLY A 307 16.95 -9.44 0.60
N LEU A 308 15.86 -9.45 1.38
CA LEU A 308 14.53 -9.82 0.89
C LEU A 308 13.96 -8.77 -0.08
N GLY A 309 14.28 -7.50 0.09
CA GLY A 309 13.83 -6.40 -0.75
C GLY A 309 14.48 -5.07 -0.37
N LYS A 310 13.91 -3.97 -0.85
CA LYS A 310 14.44 -2.61 -0.65
C LYS A 310 13.45 -1.73 0.09
N ARG A 311 13.92 -0.89 1.00
CA ARG A 311 13.09 0.11 1.69
C ARG A 311 12.78 1.34 0.82
N THR A 312 13.59 1.59 -0.21
CA THR A 312 13.34 2.65 -1.19
C THR A 312 12.33 2.20 -2.24
N TYR A 313 11.43 3.09 -2.67
CA TYR A 313 10.38 2.77 -3.63
C TYR A 313 9.92 4.01 -4.39
N THR A 314 9.19 3.78 -5.50
CA THR A 314 8.42 4.80 -6.21
C THR A 314 6.95 4.42 -6.19
N ILE A 315 6.06 5.31 -5.72
CA ILE A 315 4.60 5.08 -5.81
C ILE A 315 4.11 5.53 -7.19
N VAL A 316 3.36 4.62 -7.85
CA VAL A 316 2.67 4.89 -9.12
C VAL A 316 1.18 4.67 -8.91
N SER A 317 0.39 5.76 -8.96
CA SER A 317 -1.07 5.63 -8.91
C SER A 317 -1.61 5.06 -10.22
N ILE A 318 -2.46 4.02 -10.13
CA ILE A 318 -3.16 3.47 -11.31
C ILE A 318 -4.49 4.19 -11.58
N ASP A 319 -4.93 5.06 -10.67
CA ASP A 319 -6.19 5.79 -10.80
C ASP A 319 -6.18 6.80 -11.94
N GLY A 320 -5.03 7.40 -12.18
CA GLY A 320 -4.88 8.45 -13.18
C GLY A 320 -5.07 7.99 -14.62
N GLY A 321 -4.69 6.76 -14.96
CA GLY A 321 -4.95 6.19 -16.29
C GLY A 321 -6.44 6.15 -16.60
N GLN A 322 -7.26 5.65 -15.65
CA GLN A 322 -8.71 5.62 -15.78
C GLN A 322 -9.34 7.02 -15.82
N MET A 323 -8.83 7.93 -14.98
CA MET A 323 -9.28 9.31 -14.99
C MET A 323 -9.04 9.95 -16.37
N LEU A 324 -7.89 9.68 -16.99
CA LEU A 324 -7.59 10.19 -18.33
C LEU A 324 -8.51 9.57 -19.40
N ASP A 325 -8.81 8.27 -19.30
CA ASP A 325 -9.72 7.61 -20.22
C ASP A 325 -11.16 8.13 -20.05
N LEU A 326 -11.62 8.30 -18.82
CA LEU A 326 -12.92 8.90 -18.50
C LEU A 326 -13.01 10.35 -19.03
N LEU A 327 -11.97 11.14 -18.83
CA LEU A 327 -11.85 12.50 -19.33
C LEU A 327 -11.92 12.55 -20.86
N ASN A 328 -11.29 11.59 -21.54
CA ASN A 328 -11.29 11.51 -23.00
C ASN A 328 -12.64 11.05 -23.56
N ALA A 329 -13.33 10.14 -22.87
CA ALA A 329 -14.64 9.62 -23.29
C ALA A 329 -15.78 10.63 -23.08
N ASN A 330 -15.59 11.65 -22.25
CA ASN A 330 -16.62 12.63 -21.90
C ASN A 330 -16.20 14.06 -22.26
N ALA A 331 -17.14 15.00 -22.16
CA ALA A 331 -16.88 16.43 -22.42
C ALA A 331 -16.13 17.16 -21.29
N LEU A 332 -15.51 16.40 -20.36
CA LEU A 332 -14.79 16.94 -19.21
C LEU A 332 -13.48 17.61 -19.62
N SER A 333 -13.04 18.59 -18.84
CA SER A 333 -11.74 19.29 -18.98
C SER A 333 -10.73 18.84 -17.96
N LEU A 334 -11.19 18.57 -16.71
CA LEU A 334 -10.34 18.27 -15.58
C LEU A 334 -11.04 17.24 -14.68
N LEU A 335 -10.28 16.28 -14.17
CA LEU A 335 -10.67 15.39 -13.07
C LEU A 335 -9.67 15.54 -11.93
N VAL A 336 -10.19 15.64 -10.71
CA VAL A 336 -9.36 15.69 -9.49
C VAL A 336 -9.81 14.59 -8.55
N ARG A 337 -8.90 13.67 -8.20
CA ARG A 337 -9.14 12.61 -7.22
C ARG A 337 -8.31 12.87 -5.98
N ASN A 338 -8.99 12.96 -4.84
CA ASN A 338 -8.36 13.10 -3.53
C ASN A 338 -9.18 12.34 -2.48
N HIS A 339 -8.52 11.62 -1.56
CA HIS A 339 -9.18 10.79 -0.52
C HIS A 339 -10.31 9.91 -1.08
N GLY A 340 -10.07 9.22 -2.20
CA GLY A 340 -11.06 8.33 -2.84
C GLY A 340 -12.20 9.04 -3.58
N VAL A 341 -12.36 10.36 -3.45
CA VAL A 341 -13.40 11.14 -4.12
C VAL A 341 -12.88 11.75 -5.41
N THR A 342 -13.57 11.49 -6.52
CA THR A 342 -13.27 12.11 -7.83
C THR A 342 -14.27 13.21 -8.14
N THR A 343 -13.78 14.42 -8.38
CA THR A 343 -14.59 15.56 -8.86
C THR A 343 -14.37 15.75 -10.35
N GLN A 344 -15.45 16.14 -11.06
CA GLN A 344 -15.49 16.33 -12.50
C GLN A 344 -15.72 17.81 -12.81
N HIS A 345 -14.99 18.33 -13.79
CA HIS A 345 -15.02 19.74 -14.17
C HIS A 345 -15.07 19.87 -15.68
N GLU A 346 -15.79 20.88 -16.16
CA GLU A 346 -16.09 21.05 -17.58
C GLU A 346 -15.68 22.43 -18.14
N ASN A 347 -15.25 23.36 -17.26
CA ASN A 347 -14.87 24.69 -17.69
C ASN A 347 -13.58 24.68 -18.53
N ARG A 348 -13.42 25.70 -19.34
CA ARG A 348 -12.31 25.79 -20.27
C ARG A 348 -11.07 26.45 -19.65
N GLY A 349 -9.92 26.04 -20.16
CA GLY A 349 -8.63 26.58 -19.74
C GLY A 349 -8.33 26.21 -18.30
N VAL A 350 -7.90 27.18 -17.50
CA VAL A 350 -7.47 26.98 -16.10
C VAL A 350 -8.51 27.42 -15.07
N GLN A 351 -9.74 27.72 -15.49
CA GLN A 351 -10.79 28.27 -14.60
C GLN A 351 -11.12 27.37 -13.43
N ASP A 352 -11.23 26.05 -13.67
CA ASP A 352 -11.54 25.09 -12.60
C ASP A 352 -10.39 24.97 -11.61
N LEU A 353 -9.15 24.93 -12.08
CA LEU A 353 -7.97 24.90 -11.20
C LEU A 353 -7.86 26.17 -10.35
N LEU A 354 -8.13 27.36 -10.94
CA LEU A 354 -8.17 28.62 -10.19
C LEU A 354 -9.26 28.59 -9.12
N ALA A 355 -10.47 28.18 -9.49
CA ALA A 355 -11.59 28.08 -8.55
C ALA A 355 -11.31 27.10 -7.39
N LEU A 356 -10.74 25.94 -7.69
CA LEU A 356 -10.34 24.96 -6.68
C LEU A 356 -9.24 25.52 -5.75
N LEU A 357 -8.23 26.17 -6.32
CA LEU A 357 -7.14 26.75 -5.55
C LEU A 357 -7.63 27.88 -4.61
N GLU A 358 -8.66 28.64 -5.00
CA GLU A 358 -9.20 29.75 -4.22
C GLU A 358 -10.24 29.31 -3.20
N ASN A 359 -11.13 28.40 -3.56
CA ASN A 359 -12.30 28.07 -2.74
C ASN A 359 -12.17 26.71 -2.01
N GLU A 360 -11.43 25.75 -2.57
CA GLU A 360 -11.32 24.38 -2.05
C GLU A 360 -9.86 23.86 -2.14
N PRO A 361 -8.84 24.58 -1.62
CA PRO A 361 -7.43 24.21 -1.80
C PRO A 361 -7.09 22.82 -1.27
N ALA A 362 -7.80 22.34 -0.25
CA ALA A 362 -7.62 21.00 0.30
C ALA A 362 -7.88 19.89 -0.72
N ARG A 363 -8.72 20.14 -1.73
CA ARG A 363 -8.98 19.16 -2.81
C ARG A 363 -7.77 18.93 -3.73
N LEU A 364 -6.92 19.93 -3.89
CA LEU A 364 -5.71 19.82 -4.72
C LEU A 364 -4.53 19.23 -3.95
N LYS A 365 -4.46 19.45 -2.65
CA LYS A 365 -3.32 19.03 -1.83
C LYS A 365 -3.21 17.50 -1.78
N GLY A 366 -2.14 16.96 -2.37
CA GLY A 366 -1.90 15.51 -2.47
C GLY A 366 -2.75 14.79 -3.52
N ALA A 367 -3.53 15.51 -4.32
CA ALA A 367 -4.44 14.94 -5.31
C ALA A 367 -3.72 14.29 -6.50
N VAL A 368 -4.41 13.34 -7.14
CA VAL A 368 -4.15 12.87 -8.51
C VAL A 368 -5.05 13.65 -9.46
N VAL A 369 -4.46 14.26 -10.48
CA VAL A 369 -5.16 15.11 -11.45
C VAL A 369 -5.05 14.52 -12.85
N ALA A 370 -6.16 14.47 -13.60
CA ALA A 370 -6.15 14.24 -15.04
C ALA A 370 -6.65 15.49 -15.78
N ASP A 371 -5.89 15.94 -16.76
CA ASP A 371 -6.19 17.09 -17.60
C ASP A 371 -5.89 16.74 -19.07
N LYS A 372 -6.71 17.21 -20.01
CA LYS A 372 -6.48 16.93 -21.44
C LYS A 372 -5.18 17.53 -21.95
N MET A 373 -4.80 18.70 -21.44
CA MET A 373 -3.67 19.47 -21.96
C MET A 373 -3.10 20.37 -20.87
N ILE A 374 -1.84 20.16 -20.51
CA ILE A 374 -1.17 20.92 -19.46
C ILE A 374 -0.18 21.91 -20.09
N GLY A 375 -0.53 23.20 -20.01
CA GLY A 375 0.36 24.32 -20.27
C GLY A 375 0.98 24.87 -18.98
N LYS A 376 1.84 25.88 -19.12
CA LYS A 376 2.56 26.52 -17.99
C LYS A 376 1.59 27.08 -16.93
N ALA A 377 0.44 27.61 -17.35
CA ALA A 377 -0.59 28.12 -16.44
C ALA A 377 -1.21 27.03 -15.57
N ALA A 378 -1.61 25.91 -16.18
CA ALA A 378 -2.16 24.78 -15.42
C ALA A 378 -1.13 24.17 -14.47
N ALA A 379 0.12 24.00 -14.94
CA ALA A 379 1.22 23.48 -14.11
C ALA A 379 1.46 24.35 -12.87
N ALA A 380 1.50 25.68 -13.03
CA ALA A 380 1.70 26.60 -11.91
C ALA A 380 0.60 26.50 -10.84
N LEU A 381 -0.67 26.37 -11.27
CA LEU A 381 -1.80 26.18 -10.36
C LEU A 381 -1.76 24.81 -9.63
N MET A 382 -1.34 23.76 -10.33
CA MET A 382 -1.16 22.44 -9.74
C MET A 382 -0.03 22.41 -8.71
N VAL A 383 1.09 23.10 -8.99
CA VAL A 383 2.19 23.30 -8.02
C VAL A 383 1.70 24.05 -6.79
N ALA A 384 1.02 25.19 -6.98
CA ALA A 384 0.48 25.98 -5.88
C ALA A 384 -0.57 25.22 -5.04
N GLY A 385 -1.33 24.33 -5.69
CA GLY A 385 -2.31 23.46 -5.02
C GLY A 385 -1.70 22.26 -4.29
N GLY A 386 -0.40 21.99 -4.50
CA GLY A 386 0.27 20.82 -3.89
C GLY A 386 -0.21 19.48 -4.44
N VAL A 387 -0.50 19.42 -5.74
CA VAL A 387 -0.86 18.18 -6.44
C VAL A 387 0.29 17.19 -6.35
N LYS A 388 -0.01 15.90 -6.22
CA LYS A 388 0.98 14.83 -6.10
C LYS A 388 1.36 14.22 -7.46
N GLN A 389 0.38 14.04 -8.34
CA GLN A 389 0.57 13.37 -9.62
C GLN A 389 -0.39 13.90 -10.68
N VAL A 390 0.08 13.99 -11.93
CA VAL A 390 -0.73 14.43 -13.05
C VAL A 390 -0.69 13.45 -14.21
N TYR A 391 -1.84 13.30 -14.88
CA TYR A 391 -2.02 12.52 -16.11
C TYR A 391 -2.58 13.42 -17.20
N THR A 392 -1.98 13.37 -18.39
CA THR A 392 -2.43 14.20 -19.50
C THR A 392 -2.19 13.54 -20.85
N ASN A 393 -2.98 13.94 -21.86
CA ASN A 393 -2.67 13.55 -23.24
C ASN A 393 -1.51 14.37 -23.80
N LEU A 394 -1.40 15.66 -23.41
CA LEU A 394 -0.43 16.59 -23.95
C LEU A 394 0.12 17.52 -22.87
N ILE A 395 1.43 17.69 -22.83
CA ILE A 395 2.09 18.64 -21.93
C ILE A 395 3.12 19.47 -22.71
N CYS A 396 3.33 20.75 -22.34
CA CYS A 396 4.48 21.48 -22.87
C CYS A 396 5.71 21.33 -21.97
N THR A 397 6.91 21.41 -22.59
CA THR A 397 8.19 21.27 -21.86
C THR A 397 8.31 22.19 -20.64
N PRO A 398 7.98 23.52 -20.70
CA PRO A 398 8.04 24.37 -19.52
C PRO A 398 7.08 23.95 -18.39
N ALA A 399 5.94 23.35 -18.71
CA ALA A 399 4.99 22.84 -17.72
C ALA A 399 5.52 21.56 -17.05
N ARG A 400 6.10 20.65 -17.82
CA ARG A 400 6.74 19.42 -17.28
C ARG A 400 7.86 19.78 -16.33
N GLU A 401 8.79 20.63 -16.76
CA GLU A 401 9.92 21.07 -15.93
C GLU A 401 9.46 21.69 -14.60
N MET A 402 8.44 22.54 -14.64
CA MET A 402 7.88 23.18 -13.45
C MET A 402 7.28 22.17 -12.48
N LEU A 403 6.52 21.19 -12.98
CA LEU A 403 5.90 20.13 -12.16
C LEU A 403 6.96 19.20 -11.55
N GLU A 404 7.93 18.75 -12.36
CA GLU A 404 9.00 17.85 -11.91
C GLU A 404 9.93 18.50 -10.87
N GLN A 405 10.26 19.79 -11.06
CA GLN A 405 11.02 20.59 -10.07
C GLN A 405 10.29 20.71 -8.73
N ALA A 406 8.95 20.73 -8.75
CA ALA A 406 8.12 20.72 -7.54
C ALA A 406 7.90 19.30 -6.96
N GLY A 407 8.52 18.26 -7.53
CA GLY A 407 8.37 16.87 -7.08
C GLY A 407 7.05 16.21 -7.49
N ILE A 408 6.30 16.80 -8.43
CA ILE A 408 5.03 16.25 -8.94
C ILE A 408 5.33 15.22 -10.02
N GLN A 409 4.79 14.02 -9.89
CA GLN A 409 4.93 12.98 -10.91
C GLN A 409 4.10 13.30 -12.13
N VAL A 410 4.72 13.22 -13.33
CA VAL A 410 4.07 13.55 -14.60
C VAL A 410 3.99 12.33 -15.51
N VAL A 411 2.75 11.95 -15.90
CA VAL A 411 2.47 10.94 -16.91
C VAL A 411 1.76 11.61 -18.10
N ALA A 412 2.48 11.81 -19.18
CA ALA A 412 1.96 12.44 -20.39
C ALA A 412 2.12 11.52 -21.60
N LYS A 413 1.10 11.47 -22.49
CA LYS A 413 1.17 10.70 -23.73
C LYS A 413 2.06 11.37 -24.77
N GLU A 414 2.05 12.70 -24.80
CA GLU A 414 2.81 13.50 -25.76
C GLU A 414 3.39 14.74 -25.08
N GLU A 415 4.60 15.14 -25.48
CA GLU A 415 5.25 16.38 -25.07
C GLU A 415 5.53 17.26 -26.25
N VAL A 416 5.28 18.58 -26.10
CA VAL A 416 5.48 19.61 -27.15
C VAL A 416 6.23 20.79 -26.55
N PRO A 417 6.94 21.59 -27.39
CA PRO A 417 7.67 22.77 -26.90
C PRO A 417 6.75 23.81 -26.24
N GLN A 418 5.53 24.00 -26.78
CA GLN A 418 4.54 24.95 -26.29
C GLN A 418 3.11 24.49 -26.61
N ILE A 419 2.13 24.92 -25.80
CA ILE A 419 0.72 24.75 -26.13
C ILE A 419 0.30 25.78 -27.16
N LEU A 420 -0.32 25.31 -28.24
CA LEU A 420 -0.85 26.17 -29.30
C LEU A 420 -2.29 26.63 -29.01
N ASN A 421 -2.67 27.79 -29.59
CA ASN A 421 -4.04 28.24 -29.63
C ASN A 421 -4.89 27.33 -30.55
N ARG A 422 -6.21 27.53 -30.57
CA ARG A 422 -7.15 26.61 -31.26
C ARG A 422 -6.97 26.50 -32.75
N ASP A 423 -6.61 27.62 -33.41
CA ASP A 423 -6.36 27.68 -34.84
C ASP A 423 -4.92 27.30 -35.20
N ARG A 424 -4.11 26.94 -34.19
CA ARG A 424 -2.69 26.59 -34.31
C ARG A 424 -1.81 27.65 -34.92
N SER A 425 -2.26 28.90 -34.92
CA SER A 425 -1.54 30.04 -35.49
C SER A 425 -0.45 30.62 -34.57
N GLY A 426 -0.48 30.28 -33.29
CA GLY A 426 0.46 30.77 -32.28
C GLY A 426 0.32 30.08 -30.93
N GLN A 427 1.06 30.58 -29.94
CA GLN A 427 1.02 30.08 -28.56
C GLN A 427 -0.36 30.32 -27.91
N CYS A 428 -0.71 29.47 -26.97
CA CYS A 428 -1.90 29.62 -26.11
C CYS A 428 -1.90 31.03 -25.47
N PRO A 429 -2.98 31.83 -25.60
CA PRO A 429 -3.04 33.19 -25.03
C PRO A 429 -2.83 33.25 -23.51
N ILE A 430 -3.22 32.21 -22.76
CA ILE A 430 -3.03 32.15 -21.32
C ILE A 430 -1.53 31.96 -21.04
N ASP A 431 -0.89 30.98 -21.69
CA ASP A 431 0.52 30.66 -21.47
C ASP A 431 1.44 31.78 -21.96
N SER A 432 1.07 32.49 -23.06
CA SER A 432 1.86 33.60 -23.57
C SER A 432 2.02 34.77 -22.57
N ARG A 433 1.05 34.97 -21.69
CA ARG A 433 1.13 35.97 -20.60
C ARG A 433 2.16 35.59 -19.52
N LEU A 434 2.61 34.35 -19.51
CA LEU A 434 3.50 33.77 -18.50
C LEU A 434 4.92 33.57 -19.01
N ASN A 435 5.25 34.04 -20.22
CA ASN A 435 6.58 33.82 -20.83
C ASN A 435 7.70 34.34 -19.94
N ASP A 436 7.51 35.51 -19.32
CA ASP A 436 8.51 36.18 -18.49
C ASP A 436 8.44 35.77 -16.99
N ALA A 437 7.51 34.90 -16.61
CA ALA A 437 7.43 34.38 -15.26
C ALA A 437 8.40 33.21 -15.08
N HIS A 438 9.13 33.18 -13.97
CA HIS A 438 10.16 32.18 -13.69
C HIS A 438 9.81 31.20 -12.57
N SER A 439 8.71 31.43 -11.85
CA SER A 439 8.22 30.53 -10.79
C SER A 439 6.73 30.29 -10.88
N ALA A 440 6.26 29.24 -10.19
CA ALA A 440 4.85 28.94 -10.09
C ALA A 440 4.07 30.08 -9.39
N GLU A 441 4.66 30.68 -8.35
CA GLU A 441 4.09 31.81 -7.61
C GLU A 441 3.87 33.03 -8.48
N GLU A 442 4.86 33.38 -9.32
CA GLU A 442 4.76 34.50 -10.28
C GLU A 442 3.64 34.23 -11.30
N CYS A 443 3.59 33.00 -11.84
CA CYS A 443 2.53 32.60 -12.75
C CYS A 443 1.14 32.74 -12.13
N VAL A 444 0.96 32.25 -10.90
CA VAL A 444 -0.31 32.32 -10.17
C VAL A 444 -0.70 33.78 -9.92
N ALA A 445 0.26 34.66 -9.55
CA ALA A 445 -0.01 36.09 -9.35
C ALA A 445 -0.51 36.77 -10.63
N ILE A 446 0.12 36.47 -11.78
CA ILE A 446 -0.31 37.02 -13.08
C ILE A 446 -1.70 36.51 -13.48
N LEU A 447 -1.97 35.23 -13.23
CA LEU A 447 -3.28 34.62 -13.54
C LEU A 447 -4.41 35.23 -12.71
N LYS A 448 -4.18 35.48 -11.41
CA LYS A 448 -5.15 36.10 -10.51
C LYS A 448 -5.40 37.58 -10.82
N ALA A 449 -4.38 38.33 -11.26
CA ALA A 449 -4.52 39.73 -11.61
C ALA A 449 -5.27 39.97 -12.94
N GLY A 450 -5.43 38.95 -13.76
CA GLY A 450 -6.05 39.05 -15.08
C GLY A 450 -7.42 38.38 -15.23
N ASN A 451 -8.01 38.01 -14.12
CA ASN A 451 -9.42 37.53 -14.01
C ASN A 451 -10.33 38.70 -13.56
#